data_681a684ccce5d911bea07c2f7dfd0c6f
#
_entry.id   681a684ccce5d911bea07c2f7dfd0c6f
#
_cell.length_a   1.000
_cell.length_b   1.000
_cell.length_c   1.000
_cell.angle_alpha   90.00
_cell.angle_beta   90.00
_cell.angle_gamma   90.00
#
_symmetry.space_group_name_H-M   'P 1'
#
loop_
_entity.id
_entity.type
_entity.pdbx_description
1 polymer ?
#
loop_
_entity_poly.entity_id
_entity_poly.type
_entity_poly.pdbx_seq_one_letter_code
_entity_poly.pdbx_strand_id
1 'polypeptide(L)'
;VTDVDSALRRLSTGYAAAVDGLDGPGFAALFTGDGELWVPDLREVGAPMICRSGTTALERIPSGLAPYWATHHRVGPATYAVEGDSATGEVTGVAHHLAVPDSDPAPVPGGGPGIDTVWYLRYADDYRRTGSEWRIARRVLHLRWIEE
;
A
#
# COMPACT_ATOMS: atom_id res chain seq x y z
N VAL A 1 -16.63 -8.28 -14.31
CA VAL A 1 -15.30 -8.53 -13.73
C VAL A 1 -14.62 -9.62 -14.52
N THR A 2 -13.49 -9.35 -15.12
CA THR A 2 -12.69 -10.32 -15.88
C THR A 2 -11.76 -11.09 -14.94
N ASP A 3 -11.20 -12.21 -15.41
CA ASP A 3 -10.14 -12.93 -14.67
C ASP A 3 -8.91 -12.06 -14.47
N VAL A 4 -8.59 -11.19 -15.43
CA VAL A 4 -7.50 -10.24 -15.31
C VAL A 4 -7.80 -9.20 -14.23
N ASP A 5 -9.00 -8.60 -14.24
CA ASP A 5 -9.40 -7.64 -13.19
C ASP A 5 -9.31 -8.26 -11.80
N SER A 6 -9.74 -9.52 -11.66
CA SER A 6 -9.61 -10.26 -10.40
C SER A 6 -8.14 -10.48 -10.00
N ALA A 7 -7.26 -10.78 -10.97
CA ALA A 7 -5.84 -10.95 -10.73
C ALA A 7 -5.18 -9.63 -10.26
N LEU A 8 -5.50 -8.52 -10.93
CA LEU A 8 -4.99 -7.20 -10.56
C LEU A 8 -5.50 -6.75 -9.19
N ARG A 9 -6.79 -7.02 -8.90
CA ARG A 9 -7.36 -6.70 -7.60
C ARG A 9 -6.70 -7.49 -6.46
N ARG A 10 -6.37 -8.77 -6.70
CA ARG A 10 -5.62 -9.57 -5.70
C ARG A 10 -4.26 -8.99 -5.35
N LEU A 11 -3.59 -8.30 -6.28
CA LEU A 11 -2.35 -7.58 -5.96
C LEU A 11 -2.57 -6.45 -4.94
N SER A 12 -3.66 -5.70 -5.08
CA SER A 12 -3.98 -4.62 -4.13
C SER A 12 -4.43 -5.15 -2.77
N THR A 13 -5.21 -6.22 -2.72
CA THR A 13 -5.59 -6.86 -1.44
C THR A 13 -4.40 -7.53 -0.78
N GLY A 14 -3.50 -8.13 -1.55
CA GLY A 14 -2.24 -8.68 -1.06
C GLY A 14 -1.30 -7.61 -0.52
N TYR A 15 -1.24 -6.44 -1.17
CA TYR A 15 -0.51 -5.28 -0.69
C TYR A 15 -0.99 -4.85 0.70
N ALA A 16 -2.29 -4.66 0.87
CA ALA A 16 -2.89 -4.31 2.15
C ALA A 16 -2.55 -5.34 3.24
N ALA A 17 -2.72 -6.63 2.95
CA ALA A 17 -2.43 -7.71 3.89
C ALA A 17 -0.95 -7.77 4.28
N ALA A 18 -0.03 -7.61 3.32
CA ALA A 18 1.41 -7.66 3.57
C ALA A 18 1.89 -6.46 4.40
N VAL A 19 1.35 -5.27 4.13
CA VAL A 19 1.67 -4.06 4.91
C VAL A 19 1.17 -4.21 6.34
N ASP A 20 -0.07 -4.58 6.55
CA ASP A 20 -0.66 -4.74 7.89
C ASP A 20 -0.02 -5.90 8.67
N GLY A 21 0.43 -6.94 7.98
CA GLY A 21 1.13 -8.07 8.56
C GLY A 21 2.64 -7.87 8.75
N LEU A 22 3.19 -6.71 8.37
CA LEU A 22 4.63 -6.43 8.36
C LEU A 22 5.42 -7.49 7.57
N ASP A 23 4.82 -8.03 6.51
CA ASP A 23 5.39 -9.09 5.68
C ASP A 23 6.20 -8.49 4.51
N GLY A 24 7.47 -8.24 4.74
CA GLY A 24 8.37 -7.68 3.73
C GLY A 24 8.51 -8.56 2.48
N PRO A 25 8.86 -9.85 2.60
CA PRO A 25 8.97 -10.75 1.45
C PRO A 25 7.66 -10.87 0.67
N GLY A 26 6.53 -11.03 1.35
CA GLY A 26 5.21 -11.08 0.73
C GLY A 26 4.84 -9.79 0.01
N PHE A 27 5.22 -8.66 0.56
CA PHE A 27 5.04 -7.34 -0.07
C PHE A 27 5.85 -7.22 -1.38
N ALA A 28 7.15 -7.51 -1.32
CA ALA A 28 8.02 -7.41 -2.49
C ALA A 28 7.63 -8.38 -3.61
N ALA A 29 7.09 -9.56 -3.26
CA ALA A 29 6.64 -10.55 -4.24
C ALA A 29 5.46 -10.09 -5.11
N LEU A 30 4.72 -9.06 -4.70
CA LEU A 30 3.64 -8.46 -5.48
C LEU A 30 4.15 -7.59 -6.63
N PHE A 31 5.40 -7.20 -6.59
CA PHE A 31 6.03 -6.33 -7.57
C PHE A 31 6.91 -7.12 -8.54
N THR A 32 7.17 -6.53 -9.71
CA THR A 32 8.23 -7.02 -10.58
C THR A 32 9.60 -6.84 -9.92
N GLY A 33 10.63 -7.55 -10.37
CA GLY A 33 11.96 -7.46 -9.78
C GLY A 33 12.59 -6.06 -9.83
N ASP A 34 12.16 -5.25 -10.80
CA ASP A 34 12.50 -3.83 -10.97
C ASP A 34 11.36 -2.89 -10.52
N GLY A 35 10.38 -3.40 -9.80
CA GLY A 35 9.18 -2.67 -9.40
C GLY A 35 9.47 -1.45 -8.54
N GLU A 36 8.59 -0.47 -8.64
CA GLU A 36 8.72 0.81 -7.97
C GLU A 36 7.50 1.14 -7.12
N LEU A 37 7.74 1.66 -5.91
CA LEU A 37 6.74 2.31 -5.08
C LEU A 37 7.12 3.76 -4.87
N TRP A 38 6.21 4.66 -5.23
CA TRP A 38 6.34 6.10 -5.03
C TRP A 38 5.38 6.56 -3.95
N VAL A 39 5.91 7.20 -2.91
CA VAL A 39 5.12 7.68 -1.77
C VAL A 39 5.38 9.16 -1.53
N PRO A 40 4.39 9.92 -0.99
CA PRO A 40 4.62 11.32 -0.64
C PRO A 40 5.63 11.43 0.51
N ASP A 41 6.49 12.43 0.44
CA ASP A 41 7.32 12.82 1.60
C ASP A 41 6.53 13.81 2.46
N LEU A 42 6.08 13.34 3.62
CA LEU A 42 5.27 14.15 4.54
C LEU A 42 6.10 15.01 5.50
N ARG A 43 7.43 14.92 5.43
CA ARG A 43 8.32 15.71 6.30
C ARG A 43 8.39 17.18 5.88
N GLU A 44 8.15 17.45 4.60
CA GLU A 44 8.22 18.79 4.02
C GLU A 44 7.11 19.00 2.98
N VAL A 45 6.37 20.09 3.13
CA VAL A 45 5.33 20.46 2.16
C VAL A 45 5.95 20.78 0.80
N GLY A 46 5.47 20.11 -0.24
CA GLY A 46 5.98 20.31 -1.60
C GLY A 46 7.26 19.54 -1.92
N ALA A 47 7.75 18.71 -0.99
CA ALA A 47 8.89 17.84 -1.26
C ALA A 47 8.59 16.86 -2.42
N PRO A 48 9.61 16.47 -3.19
CA PRO A 48 9.45 15.43 -4.20
C PRO A 48 9.01 14.11 -3.56
N MET A 49 8.26 13.31 -4.34
CA MET A 49 7.91 11.96 -3.90
C MET A 49 9.16 11.09 -3.72
N ILE A 50 9.09 10.17 -2.77
CA ILE A 50 10.15 9.20 -2.48
C ILE A 50 9.87 7.93 -3.28
N CYS A 51 10.86 7.48 -4.06
CA CYS A 51 10.82 6.21 -4.75
C CYS A 51 11.59 5.12 -3.99
N ARG A 52 10.97 3.95 -3.89
CA ARG A 52 11.62 2.72 -3.45
C ARG A 52 11.53 1.72 -4.60
N SER A 53 12.65 1.25 -5.09
CA SER A 53 12.69 0.35 -6.24
C SER A 53 13.53 -0.91 -5.98
N GLY A 54 13.10 -1.99 -6.59
CA GLY A 54 13.74 -3.30 -6.49
C GLY A 54 13.34 -4.08 -5.23
N THR A 55 13.54 -5.38 -5.30
CA THR A 55 13.09 -6.33 -4.27
C THR A 55 13.59 -5.97 -2.87
N THR A 56 14.88 -5.71 -2.72
CA THR A 56 15.48 -5.41 -1.40
C THR A 56 14.92 -4.14 -0.77
N ALA A 57 14.70 -3.09 -1.55
CA ALA A 57 14.12 -1.85 -1.04
C ALA A 57 12.65 -2.03 -0.67
N LEU A 58 11.89 -2.77 -1.50
CA LEU A 58 10.48 -3.03 -1.28
C LEU A 58 10.23 -3.93 -0.06
N GLU A 59 11.07 -4.93 0.20
CA GLU A 59 10.98 -5.78 1.40
C GLU A 59 11.04 -5.00 2.72
N ARG A 60 11.64 -3.83 2.71
CA ARG A 60 11.79 -2.98 3.91
C ARG A 60 10.58 -2.09 4.17
N ILE A 61 9.66 -1.96 3.22
CA ILE A 61 8.53 -1.03 3.33
C ILE A 61 7.61 -1.38 4.51
N PRO A 62 7.12 -2.62 4.67
CA PRO A 62 6.20 -2.93 5.76
C PRO A 62 6.80 -2.65 7.15
N SER A 63 8.09 -2.91 7.36
CA SER A 63 8.73 -2.67 8.65
C SER A 63 8.73 -1.20 9.08
N GLY A 64 8.58 -0.27 8.14
CA GLY A 64 8.43 1.15 8.43
C GLY A 64 7.15 1.47 9.22
N LEU A 65 6.18 0.58 9.23
CA LEU A 65 4.93 0.72 10.01
C LEU A 65 5.00 0.06 11.40
N ALA A 66 6.09 -0.61 11.73
CA ALA A 66 6.27 -1.26 13.03
C ALA A 66 6.11 -0.31 14.26
N PRO A 67 6.41 1.01 14.18
CA PRO A 67 6.16 1.92 15.29
C PRO A 67 4.69 2.14 15.62
N TYR A 68 3.77 1.87 14.69
CA TYR A 68 2.34 1.95 15.00
C TYR A 68 1.89 0.75 15.83
N TRP A 69 0.93 0.96 16.73
CA TRP A 69 0.30 -0.13 17.46
C TRP A 69 -0.40 -1.09 16.50
N ALA A 70 -1.13 -0.54 15.55
CA ALA A 70 -1.79 -1.29 14.49
C ALA A 70 -1.96 -0.43 13.25
N THR A 71 -2.01 -1.08 12.10
CA THR A 71 -2.44 -0.47 10.85
C THR A 71 -3.55 -1.30 10.22
N HIS A 72 -4.40 -0.64 9.45
CA HIS A 72 -5.47 -1.32 8.73
C HIS A 72 -5.68 -0.65 7.38
N HIS A 73 -5.24 -1.33 6.32
CA HIS A 73 -5.40 -0.87 4.95
C HIS A 73 -6.64 -1.49 4.33
N ARG A 74 -7.49 -0.65 3.75
CA ARG A 74 -8.70 -1.07 3.05
C ARG A 74 -8.60 -0.68 1.59
N VAL A 75 -8.84 -1.67 0.71
CA VAL A 75 -8.89 -1.46 -0.73
C VAL A 75 -10.33 -1.13 -1.13
N GLY A 76 -10.51 0.01 -1.76
CA GLY A 76 -11.79 0.49 -2.25
C GLY A 76 -12.04 0.14 -3.73
N PRO A 77 -12.90 0.91 -4.41
CA PRO A 77 -13.16 0.75 -5.84
C PRO A 77 -11.88 0.85 -6.68
N ALA A 78 -11.85 0.07 -7.74
CA ALA A 78 -10.75 0.04 -8.70
C ALA A 78 -11.26 0.00 -10.13
N THR A 79 -10.50 0.61 -11.04
CA THR A 79 -10.70 0.51 -12.50
C THR A 79 -9.38 0.11 -13.15
N TYR A 80 -9.46 -0.72 -14.19
CA TYR A 80 -8.29 -1.22 -14.90
C TYR A 80 -8.45 -1.06 -16.40
N ALA A 81 -7.33 -0.84 -17.09
CA ALA A 81 -7.24 -0.87 -18.53
C ALA A 81 -6.14 -1.86 -18.93
N VAL A 82 -6.51 -2.92 -19.65
CA VAL A 82 -5.60 -4.02 -20.00
C VAL A 82 -5.26 -3.98 -21.48
N GLU A 83 -3.97 -4.06 -21.79
CA GLU A 83 -3.45 -4.10 -23.13
C GLU A 83 -2.33 -5.16 -23.21
N GLY A 84 -2.66 -6.35 -23.73
CA GLY A 84 -1.72 -7.47 -23.82
C GLY A 84 -1.18 -7.90 -22.45
N ASP A 85 0.13 -7.83 -22.29
CA ASP A 85 0.85 -8.17 -21.06
C ASP A 85 1.08 -6.96 -20.13
N SER A 86 0.46 -5.84 -20.43
CA SER A 86 0.49 -4.63 -19.63
C SER A 86 -0.91 -4.22 -19.21
N ALA A 87 -1.00 -3.57 -18.07
CA ALA A 87 -2.24 -2.94 -17.62
C ALA A 87 -1.93 -1.69 -16.80
N THR A 88 -2.89 -0.80 -16.74
CA THR A 88 -2.90 0.31 -15.80
C THR A 88 -4.11 0.19 -14.88
N GLY A 89 -4.04 0.82 -13.72
CA GLY A 89 -5.15 0.82 -12.79
C GLY A 89 -5.19 2.04 -11.90
N GLU A 90 -6.39 2.38 -11.47
CA GLU A 90 -6.61 3.31 -10.38
C GLU A 90 -7.36 2.58 -9.27
N VAL A 91 -6.81 2.63 -8.06
CA VAL A 91 -7.36 1.95 -6.90
C VAL A 91 -7.49 2.95 -5.76
N THR A 92 -8.69 3.09 -5.21
CA THR A 92 -8.87 3.90 -4.00
C THR A 92 -8.55 3.10 -2.76
N GLY A 93 -8.15 3.76 -1.71
CA GLY A 93 -7.85 3.11 -0.44
C GLY A 93 -8.00 4.03 0.75
N VAL A 94 -8.15 3.40 1.91
CA VAL A 94 -8.12 4.06 3.21
C VAL A 94 -7.15 3.28 4.08
N ALA A 95 -6.26 4.00 4.75
CA ALA A 95 -5.27 3.39 5.63
C ALA A 95 -5.35 4.01 7.03
N HIS A 96 -5.61 3.19 8.02
CA HIS A 96 -5.60 3.56 9.43
C HIS A 96 -4.23 3.30 10.04
N HIS A 97 -3.74 4.26 10.81
CA HIS A 97 -2.46 4.18 11.51
C HIS A 97 -2.67 4.53 12.98
N LEU A 98 -2.88 3.51 13.81
CA LEU A 98 -3.13 3.70 15.23
C LEU A 98 -1.80 3.82 15.98
N ALA A 99 -1.53 5.01 16.48
CA ALA A 99 -0.42 5.28 17.37
C ALA A 99 -0.91 5.33 18.82
N VAL A 100 -0.14 4.73 19.71
CA VAL A 100 -0.39 4.77 21.16
C VAL A 100 0.81 5.40 21.83
N PRO A 101 0.62 6.52 22.55
CA PRO A 101 1.70 7.11 23.35
C PRO A 101 2.27 6.10 24.36
N ASP A 102 3.58 6.12 24.59
CA ASP A 102 4.25 5.22 25.52
C ASP A 102 3.74 5.32 26.97
N SER A 103 3.15 6.47 27.33
CA SER A 103 2.56 6.73 28.64
C SER A 103 1.14 6.18 28.81
N ASP A 104 0.51 5.71 27.72
CA ASP A 104 -0.86 5.24 27.74
C ASP A 104 -0.93 3.71 27.84
N PRO A 105 -1.97 3.16 28.46
CA PRO A 105 -2.19 1.73 28.42
C PRO A 105 -2.48 1.27 27.00
N ALA A 106 -2.08 0.03 26.69
CA ALA A 106 -2.35 -0.56 25.38
C ALA A 106 -3.84 -0.57 25.06
N PRO A 107 -4.24 -0.30 23.80
CA PRO A 107 -5.63 -0.40 23.39
C PRO A 107 -6.19 -1.80 23.64
N VAL A 108 -7.45 -1.84 24.02
CA VAL A 108 -8.19 -3.09 24.21
C VAL A 108 -9.35 -3.16 23.23
N PRO A 109 -9.84 -4.36 22.91
CA PRO A 109 -11.06 -4.48 22.12
C PRO A 109 -12.22 -3.67 22.72
N GLY A 110 -12.89 -2.89 21.90
CA GLY A 110 -13.98 -2.00 22.34
C GLY A 110 -13.55 -0.57 22.66
N GLY A 111 -12.29 -0.23 22.50
CA GLY A 111 -11.74 1.11 22.66
C GLY A 111 -10.58 1.18 23.64
N GLY A 112 -9.87 2.28 23.60
CA GLY A 112 -8.70 2.55 24.42
C GLY A 112 -8.03 3.83 23.96
N PRO A 113 -6.99 4.29 24.67
CA PRO A 113 -6.23 5.46 24.27
C PRO A 113 -5.48 5.19 22.96
N GLY A 114 -5.36 6.21 22.16
CA GLY A 114 -4.62 6.16 20.90
C GLY A 114 -5.11 7.22 19.93
N ILE A 115 -4.28 7.52 18.96
CA ILE A 115 -4.61 8.45 17.87
C ILE A 115 -4.60 7.63 16.59
N ASP A 116 -5.72 7.60 15.89
CA ASP A 116 -5.86 6.97 14.58
C ASP A 116 -5.71 8.02 13.49
N THR A 117 -4.58 8.02 12.83
CA THR A 117 -4.36 8.86 11.65
C THR A 117 -4.82 8.13 10.42
N VAL A 118 -5.87 8.63 9.79
CA VAL A 118 -6.53 8.00 8.65
C VAL A 118 -6.13 8.67 7.36
N TRP A 119 -5.54 7.92 6.44
CA TRP A 119 -5.14 8.39 5.13
C TRP A 119 -6.16 7.98 4.08
N TYR A 120 -6.69 8.94 3.36
CA TYR A 120 -7.54 8.73 2.19
C TYR A 120 -6.68 8.90 0.95
N LEU A 121 -6.56 7.84 0.17
CA LEU A 121 -5.57 7.78 -0.90
C LEU A 121 -6.09 7.13 -2.18
N ARG A 122 -5.36 7.34 -3.24
CA ARG A 122 -5.53 6.70 -4.53
C ARG A 122 -4.17 6.17 -4.98
N TYR A 123 -4.16 4.93 -5.41
CA TYR A 123 -3.01 4.34 -6.09
C TYR A 123 -3.19 4.50 -7.60
N ALA A 124 -2.15 4.95 -8.29
CA ALA A 124 -2.04 4.86 -9.73
C ALA A 124 -0.99 3.79 -10.04
N ASP A 125 -1.43 2.75 -10.74
CA ASP A 125 -0.65 1.54 -10.92
C ASP A 125 -0.36 1.25 -12.39
N ASP A 126 0.87 0.78 -12.64
CA ASP A 126 1.25 0.06 -13.84
C ASP A 126 1.52 -1.40 -13.47
N TYR A 127 0.99 -2.31 -14.26
CA TYR A 127 1.14 -3.76 -14.07
C TYR A 127 1.80 -4.40 -15.28
N ARG A 128 2.49 -5.49 -15.03
CA ARG A 128 3.10 -6.32 -16.07
C ARG A 128 2.79 -7.79 -15.81
N ARG A 129 2.47 -8.52 -16.89
CA ARG A 129 2.33 -9.96 -16.86
C ARG A 129 3.59 -10.62 -17.40
N THR A 130 4.10 -11.61 -16.67
CA THR A 130 5.18 -12.51 -17.10
C THR A 130 4.67 -13.94 -16.99
N GLY A 131 4.58 -14.63 -18.13
CA GLY A 131 3.89 -15.91 -18.16
C GLY A 131 2.41 -15.76 -17.81
N SER A 132 1.96 -16.44 -16.77
CA SER A 132 0.58 -16.35 -16.26
C SER A 132 0.40 -15.37 -15.09
N GLU A 133 1.49 -14.76 -14.61
CA GLU A 133 1.47 -13.96 -13.39
C GLU A 133 1.51 -12.47 -13.66
N TRP A 134 0.54 -11.76 -13.11
CA TRP A 134 0.53 -10.31 -13.04
C TRP A 134 1.26 -9.82 -11.79
N ARG A 135 2.04 -8.73 -11.93
CA ARG A 135 2.72 -8.04 -10.84
C ARG A 135 2.65 -6.54 -11.03
N ILE A 136 2.81 -5.82 -9.94
CA ILE A 136 2.90 -4.36 -9.95
C ILE A 136 4.30 -3.98 -10.48
N ALA A 137 4.34 -3.26 -11.59
CA ALA A 137 5.59 -2.70 -12.12
C ALA A 137 5.89 -1.34 -11.48
N ARG A 138 4.84 -0.56 -11.20
CA ARG A 138 4.94 0.73 -10.54
C ARG A 138 3.64 1.05 -9.82
N ARG A 139 3.76 1.51 -8.59
CA ARG A 139 2.64 2.05 -7.81
C ARG A 139 2.98 3.44 -7.33
N VAL A 140 2.10 4.39 -7.59
CA VAL A 140 2.22 5.76 -7.09
C VAL A 140 1.08 6.01 -6.10
N LEU A 141 1.44 6.32 -4.86
CA LEU A 141 0.49 6.65 -3.81
C LEU A 141 0.20 8.16 -3.85
N HIS A 142 -1.02 8.51 -4.20
CA HIS A 142 -1.53 9.88 -4.14
C HIS A 142 -2.36 10.05 -2.87
N LEU A 143 -1.80 10.76 -1.92
CA LEU A 143 -2.51 11.12 -0.70
C LEU A 143 -3.52 12.23 -1.01
N ARG A 144 -4.78 12.03 -0.66
CA ARG A 144 -5.85 12.99 -0.91
C ARG A 144 -6.08 13.90 0.30
N TRP A 145 -6.26 13.32 1.47
CA TRP A 145 -6.31 14.04 2.76
C TRP A 145 -6.03 13.09 3.91
N ILE A 146 -5.77 13.66 5.08
CA ILE A 146 -5.54 12.94 6.34
C ILE A 146 -6.57 13.43 7.35
N GLU A 147 -7.08 12.52 8.17
CA GLU A 147 -7.90 12.80 9.35
C GLU A 147 -7.24 12.19 10.59
N GLU A 148 -7.46 12.81 11.75
CA GLU A 148 -7.10 12.31 13.07
C GLU A 148 -8.33 12.19 13.97
#